data_5d34440f0ae8bdae53b743895169523c
#
_entry.id   5d34440f0ae8bdae53b743895169523c
#
_cell.length_a   1.000
_cell.length_b   1.000
_cell.length_c   1.000
_cell.angle_alpha   90.00
_cell.angle_beta   90.00
_cell.angle_gamma   90.00
#
_symmetry.space_group_name_H-M   'P 1'
#
loop_
_entity.id
_entity.type
_entity.pdbx_description
1 polymer ?
#
loop_
_entity_poly.entity_id
_entity_poly.type
_entity_poly.pdbx_seq_one_letter_code
_entity_poly.pdbx_strand_id
1 'polypeptide(L)'
;MVRLSLIIFSFFTALISIAADTMTGIFDEKFHTLRIDVNGDYMVPPVILMGTNDVLTISFDELAESHSYLRYSLVHCNANWTESSLVESEYLDGFNFGDIEDYEYSRMTATHYVNYRISLPNERFQFKVSGNYLLKVYREEDPDTTLLQARFMVSESTATVRADVLSVTDIDYNDAHQQVSVVVDATNAEVDDIFNDLMVYVGQNGRLDNEVMVRQPLRVSGKTAYYEHLRQLIFPAGNEYRRMEIVSTTYPGMHVETVDYYDPFYHAILTTDYPRCAESYVYDQTQSGRFFVREYNSSYSDIEADYVVTHFTLDAPELVGKLIFLDGDMTCRRFDPQSLMTYNRATERYEKILLLKQGAYNYQYLAIDSDSSNNKASTAVIEGDFYPTRNEYLVKVYTRYRGERYDRLIGVTTVMYH
;
A
#
# COMPACT_ATOMS: atom_id res chain seq x y z
N MET A 1 32.79 -6.03 63.09
CA MET A 1 32.65 -6.89 61.92
C MET A 1 31.36 -6.46 61.19
N VAL A 2 31.50 -5.65 60.16
CA VAL A 2 30.38 -5.18 59.34
C VAL A 2 30.37 -6.00 58.06
N ARG A 3 29.28 -6.76 57.85
CA ARG A 3 29.10 -7.54 56.61
C ARG A 3 28.53 -6.63 55.51
N LEU A 4 29.33 -6.40 54.50
CA LEU A 4 28.95 -5.68 53.30
C LEU A 4 28.23 -6.68 52.35
N SER A 5 26.90 -6.54 52.17
CA SER A 5 26.15 -7.32 51.23
C SER A 5 26.21 -6.64 49.87
N LEU A 6 26.87 -7.25 48.91
CA LEU A 6 26.95 -6.82 47.52
C LEU A 6 25.67 -7.23 46.83
N ILE A 7 24.80 -6.28 46.48
CA ILE A 7 23.61 -6.50 45.63
C ILE A 7 24.07 -6.36 44.18
N ILE A 8 24.16 -7.48 43.48
CA ILE A 8 24.39 -7.49 42.03
C ILE A 8 23.04 -7.22 41.34
N PHE A 9 22.90 -6.02 40.79
CA PHE A 9 21.79 -5.68 39.90
C PHE A 9 22.10 -6.22 38.51
N SER A 10 21.47 -7.35 38.15
CA SER A 10 21.54 -7.91 36.81
C SER A 10 20.59 -7.10 35.92
N PHE A 11 21.14 -6.23 35.07
CA PHE A 11 20.40 -5.58 34.00
C PHE A 11 20.11 -6.63 32.91
N PHE A 12 18.88 -7.16 32.90
CA PHE A 12 18.34 -7.86 31.74
C PHE A 12 18.00 -6.80 30.69
N THR A 13 18.89 -6.54 29.75
CA THR A 13 18.54 -5.87 28.50
C THR A 13 17.73 -6.86 27.65
N ALA A 14 16.40 -6.73 27.70
CA ALA A 14 15.54 -7.36 26.71
C ALA A 14 15.88 -6.73 25.35
N LEU A 15 16.56 -7.48 24.49
CA LEU A 15 16.64 -7.18 23.06
C LEU A 15 15.20 -7.32 22.52
N ILE A 16 14.49 -6.21 22.44
CA ILE A 16 13.27 -6.13 21.65
C ILE A 16 13.77 -6.24 20.20
N SER A 17 13.62 -7.41 19.61
CA SER A 17 13.74 -7.58 18.16
C SER A 17 12.60 -6.78 17.55
N ILE A 18 12.88 -5.56 17.12
CA ILE A 18 11.98 -4.78 16.27
C ILE A 18 11.94 -5.57 14.97
N ALA A 19 10.81 -6.19 14.67
CA ALA A 19 10.61 -6.79 13.35
C ALA A 19 10.89 -5.70 12.31
N ALA A 20 11.75 -6.01 11.34
CA ALA A 20 12.09 -5.04 10.30
C ALA A 20 10.81 -4.58 9.61
N ASP A 21 10.62 -3.27 9.49
CA ASP A 21 9.49 -2.70 8.76
C ASP A 21 9.66 -3.05 7.28
N THR A 22 8.75 -3.87 6.76
CA THR A 22 8.74 -4.27 5.35
C THR A 22 7.60 -3.63 4.56
N MET A 23 6.84 -2.68 5.12
CA MET A 23 5.76 -1.99 4.41
C MET A 23 6.31 -0.96 3.42
N THR A 24 5.63 -0.77 2.29
CA THR A 24 5.91 0.38 1.41
C THR A 24 5.90 1.67 2.22
N GLY A 25 6.88 2.55 1.98
CA GLY A 25 6.97 3.81 2.72
C GLY A 25 8.16 4.66 2.34
N ILE A 26 8.07 5.92 2.74
CA ILE A 26 9.12 6.95 2.59
C ILE A 26 9.58 7.31 4.01
N PHE A 27 10.89 7.30 4.25
CA PHE A 27 11.48 7.49 5.59
C PHE A 27 12.34 8.76 5.70
N ASP A 28 12.77 9.33 4.59
CA ASP A 28 13.50 10.60 4.53
C ASP A 28 12.55 11.69 4.01
N GLU A 29 12.47 12.82 4.71
CA GLU A 29 11.53 13.92 4.44
C GLU A 29 11.74 14.65 3.11
N LYS A 30 12.88 14.43 2.44
CA LYS A 30 13.15 14.99 1.11
C LYS A 30 12.49 14.20 -0.01
N PHE A 31 12.11 12.95 0.25
CA PHE A 31 11.53 12.08 -0.76
C PHE A 31 10.01 12.10 -0.70
N HIS A 32 9.38 12.10 -1.88
CA HIS A 32 7.93 12.22 -2.03
C HIS A 32 7.41 11.42 -3.23
N THR A 33 6.10 11.32 -3.34
CA THR A 33 5.39 10.85 -4.55
C THR A 33 5.85 9.47 -5.02
N LEU A 34 6.00 8.51 -4.08
CA LEU A 34 6.33 7.13 -4.42
C LEU A 34 5.15 6.49 -5.17
N ARG A 35 5.39 6.05 -6.41
CA ARG A 35 4.42 5.35 -7.26
C ARG A 35 4.98 4.04 -7.77
N ILE A 36 4.10 3.09 -8.02
CA ILE A 36 4.44 1.78 -8.58
C ILE A 36 3.44 1.50 -9.70
N ASP A 37 3.95 1.36 -10.92
CA ASP A 37 3.16 1.07 -12.11
C ASP A 37 3.59 -0.26 -12.72
N VAL A 38 2.66 -0.98 -13.32
CA VAL A 38 2.96 -2.17 -14.12
C VAL A 38 2.57 -1.89 -15.56
N ASN A 39 3.53 -1.97 -16.49
CA ASN A 39 3.33 -1.66 -17.91
C ASN A 39 2.76 -0.24 -18.14
N GLY A 40 3.07 0.72 -17.25
CA GLY A 40 2.55 2.08 -17.28
C GLY A 40 1.10 2.23 -16.79
N ASP A 41 0.52 1.19 -16.21
CA ASP A 41 -0.81 1.22 -15.59
C ASP A 41 -0.70 1.20 -14.06
N TYR A 42 -1.01 2.34 -13.42
CA TYR A 42 -1.03 2.50 -11.96
C TYR A 42 -2.29 1.90 -11.30
N MET A 43 -3.28 1.51 -12.11
CA MET A 43 -4.53 0.91 -11.61
C MET A 43 -4.39 -0.57 -11.29
N VAL A 44 -3.40 -1.26 -11.85
CA VAL A 44 -3.17 -2.68 -11.56
C VAL A 44 -2.31 -2.87 -10.31
N PRO A 45 -2.52 -3.96 -9.54
CA PRO A 45 -1.64 -4.28 -8.42
C PRO A 45 -0.18 -4.45 -8.86
N PRO A 46 0.80 -4.19 -7.97
CA PRO A 46 2.23 -4.30 -8.29
C PRO A 46 2.68 -5.77 -8.38
N VAL A 47 2.19 -6.46 -9.38
CA VAL A 47 2.49 -7.88 -9.67
C VAL A 47 2.93 -8.00 -11.11
N ILE A 48 4.10 -8.59 -11.34
CA ILE A 48 4.59 -8.97 -12.68
C ILE A 48 4.61 -10.49 -12.83
N LEU A 49 4.41 -10.97 -14.06
CA LEU A 49 4.44 -12.38 -14.35
C LEU A 49 5.84 -12.82 -14.77
N MET A 50 6.31 -13.89 -14.17
CA MET A 50 7.62 -14.46 -14.46
C MET A 50 7.67 -14.96 -15.92
N GLY A 51 8.74 -14.61 -16.63
CA GLY A 51 8.93 -15.05 -18.01
C GLY A 51 8.07 -14.31 -19.06
N THR A 52 7.39 -13.23 -18.67
CA THR A 52 6.70 -12.31 -19.59
C THR A 52 7.55 -11.06 -19.87
N ASN A 53 7.01 -10.15 -20.67
CA ASN A 53 7.60 -8.82 -20.88
C ASN A 53 7.03 -7.76 -19.96
N ASP A 54 6.44 -8.15 -18.82
CA ASP A 54 5.94 -7.19 -17.85
C ASP A 54 7.08 -6.34 -17.27
N VAL A 55 6.84 -5.05 -17.17
CA VAL A 55 7.76 -4.09 -16.59
C VAL A 55 7.09 -3.40 -15.40
N LEU A 56 7.70 -3.54 -14.23
CA LEU A 56 7.35 -2.77 -13.05
C LEU A 56 8.19 -1.49 -13.05
N THR A 57 7.55 -0.33 -12.93
CA THR A 57 8.23 0.96 -12.78
C THR A 57 7.94 1.53 -11.39
N ILE A 58 8.99 1.84 -10.64
CA ILE A 58 8.91 2.53 -9.36
C ILE A 58 9.46 3.93 -9.59
N SER A 59 8.65 4.95 -9.32
CA SER A 59 9.03 6.36 -9.46
C SER A 59 8.82 7.12 -8.16
N PHE A 60 9.69 8.09 -7.91
CA PHE A 60 9.65 8.96 -6.73
C PHE A 60 10.42 10.26 -7.00
N ASP A 61 10.16 11.27 -6.18
CA ASP A 61 10.84 12.56 -6.27
C ASP A 61 11.73 12.82 -5.06
N GLU A 62 12.86 13.49 -5.27
CA GLU A 62 13.67 14.13 -4.23
C GLU A 62 13.54 15.64 -4.35
N LEU A 63 13.07 16.32 -3.30
CA LEU A 63 13.03 17.79 -3.26
C LEU A 63 14.46 18.32 -3.11
N ALA A 64 15.07 18.65 -4.21
CA ALA A 64 16.47 19.09 -4.28
C ALA A 64 16.76 19.86 -5.59
N GLU A 65 17.80 20.71 -5.54
CA GLU A 65 18.32 21.42 -6.71
C GLU A 65 19.22 20.56 -7.60
N SER A 66 19.75 19.45 -7.06
CA SER A 66 20.65 18.56 -7.77
C SER A 66 20.36 17.11 -7.40
N HIS A 67 20.61 16.20 -8.32
CA HIS A 67 20.43 14.77 -8.07
C HIS A 67 21.39 14.23 -7.02
N SER A 68 20.91 13.27 -6.24
CA SER A 68 21.73 12.46 -5.32
C SER A 68 22.17 11.16 -6.00
N TYR A 69 23.34 10.62 -5.59
CA TYR A 69 23.79 9.31 -6.03
C TYR A 69 23.05 8.23 -5.22
N LEU A 70 21.99 7.73 -5.82
CA LEU A 70 21.10 6.75 -5.20
C LEU A 70 21.34 5.36 -5.75
N ARG A 71 21.22 4.38 -4.87
CA ARG A 71 21.27 2.96 -5.18
C ARG A 71 20.01 2.26 -4.70
N TYR A 72 19.73 1.11 -5.29
CA TYR A 72 18.67 0.24 -4.83
C TYR A 72 19.13 -1.20 -4.74
N SER A 73 18.47 -1.95 -3.86
CA SER A 73 18.63 -3.40 -3.69
C SER A 73 17.27 -4.06 -3.49
N LEU A 74 17.22 -5.36 -3.67
CA LEU A 74 16.01 -6.16 -3.51
C LEU A 74 16.17 -7.15 -2.36
N VAL A 75 15.11 -7.33 -1.58
CA VAL A 75 15.00 -8.36 -0.55
C VAL A 75 13.86 -9.28 -0.94
N HIS A 76 14.13 -10.59 -1.03
CA HIS A 76 13.08 -11.58 -1.25
C HIS A 76 12.38 -11.90 0.07
N CYS A 77 11.04 -11.90 0.06
CA CYS A 77 10.20 -12.13 1.23
C CYS A 77 9.25 -13.31 1.03
N ASN A 78 8.90 -13.96 2.14
CA ASN A 78 7.84 -14.96 2.22
C ASN A 78 6.44 -14.33 2.02
N ALA A 79 5.41 -15.15 1.94
CA ALA A 79 4.02 -14.72 1.75
C ALA A 79 3.55 -13.69 2.79
N ASN A 80 4.04 -13.76 4.01
CA ASN A 80 3.75 -12.83 5.12
C ASN A 80 4.71 -11.62 5.18
N TRP A 81 5.48 -11.36 4.13
CA TRP A 81 6.47 -10.29 4.05
C TRP A 81 7.66 -10.38 5.01
N THR A 82 7.84 -11.49 5.72
CA THR A 82 9.11 -11.74 6.40
C THR A 82 10.20 -12.05 5.39
N GLU A 83 11.42 -11.57 5.59
CA GLU A 83 12.55 -11.89 4.75
C GLU A 83 12.72 -13.40 4.61
N SER A 84 12.94 -13.90 3.41
CA SER A 84 13.17 -15.32 3.18
C SER A 84 14.60 -15.73 3.58
N SER A 85 14.83 -17.01 3.75
CA SER A 85 16.18 -17.52 4.04
C SER A 85 17.03 -17.77 2.79
N LEU A 86 16.61 -17.26 1.64
CA LEU A 86 17.38 -17.33 0.40
C LEU A 86 18.55 -16.34 0.43
N VAL A 87 19.68 -16.74 -0.12
CA VAL A 87 20.77 -15.80 -0.41
C VAL A 87 20.54 -15.13 -1.77
N GLU A 88 21.10 -13.95 -1.97
CA GLU A 88 20.84 -13.09 -3.14
C GLU A 88 20.96 -13.82 -4.48
N SER A 89 22.00 -14.63 -4.66
CA SER A 89 22.23 -15.42 -5.89
C SER A 89 21.20 -16.52 -6.15
N GLU A 90 20.33 -16.84 -5.19
CA GLU A 90 19.26 -17.81 -5.34
C GLU A 90 17.99 -17.16 -5.94
N TYR A 91 17.75 -15.89 -5.67
CA TYR A 91 16.56 -15.20 -6.16
C TYR A 91 16.82 -14.16 -7.27
N LEU A 92 18.08 -13.72 -7.43
CA LEU A 92 18.48 -12.81 -8.50
C LEU A 92 19.62 -13.40 -9.35
N ASP A 93 19.65 -13.04 -10.63
CA ASP A 93 20.81 -13.19 -11.47
C ASP A 93 21.60 -11.87 -11.50
N GLY A 94 22.89 -11.90 -11.11
CA GLY A 94 23.74 -10.73 -11.00
C GLY A 94 24.00 -10.27 -9.55
N PHE A 95 24.38 -9.01 -9.40
CA PHE A 95 24.64 -8.37 -8.10
C PHE A 95 23.38 -7.69 -7.58
N ASN A 96 23.15 -7.75 -6.26
CA ASN A 96 21.97 -7.15 -5.63
C ASN A 96 22.20 -5.66 -5.27
N PHE A 97 22.70 -4.88 -6.21
CA PHE A 97 22.71 -3.43 -6.15
C PHE A 97 22.69 -2.82 -7.55
N GLY A 98 21.97 -1.73 -7.70
CA GLY A 98 21.90 -0.96 -8.94
C GLY A 98 21.95 0.53 -8.65
N ASP A 99 22.69 1.27 -9.49
CA ASP A 99 22.68 2.73 -9.46
C ASP A 99 21.38 3.21 -10.13
N ILE A 100 20.76 4.28 -9.62
CA ILE A 100 19.59 4.89 -10.21
C ILE A 100 20.07 5.95 -11.20
N GLU A 101 20.13 5.58 -12.48
CA GLU A 101 20.65 6.41 -13.56
C GLU A 101 19.53 7.14 -14.34
N ASP A 102 18.28 6.66 -14.24
CA ASP A 102 17.11 7.27 -14.90
C ASP A 102 16.51 8.33 -13.97
N TYR A 103 16.83 9.59 -14.22
CA TYR A 103 16.30 10.73 -13.51
C TYR A 103 16.11 11.95 -14.41
N GLU A 104 15.14 12.79 -14.07
CA GLU A 104 14.88 14.07 -14.74
C GLU A 104 14.65 15.18 -13.71
N TYR A 105 15.15 16.38 -14.01
CA TYR A 105 14.89 17.57 -13.19
C TYR A 105 13.50 18.15 -13.47
N SER A 106 12.87 18.68 -12.42
CA SER A 106 11.62 19.43 -12.58
C SER A 106 11.81 20.66 -13.47
N ARG A 107 10.75 21.03 -14.17
CA ARG A 107 10.73 22.18 -15.08
C ARG A 107 9.47 23.00 -14.87
N MET A 108 9.62 24.34 -14.89
CA MET A 108 8.51 25.30 -14.76
C MET A 108 7.71 25.17 -13.46
N THR A 109 8.33 24.63 -12.41
CA THR A 109 7.74 24.46 -11.08
C THR A 109 8.30 25.50 -10.12
N ALA A 110 7.50 25.89 -9.11
CA ALA A 110 7.97 26.75 -8.01
C ALA A 110 8.87 25.94 -7.06
N THR A 111 8.53 24.66 -6.83
CA THR A 111 9.33 23.73 -6.04
C THR A 111 10.23 22.90 -6.94
N HIS A 112 11.55 22.96 -6.70
CA HIS A 112 12.50 22.18 -7.47
C HIS A 112 12.61 20.76 -6.90
N TYR A 113 12.64 19.77 -7.79
CA TYR A 113 12.82 18.37 -7.45
C TYR A 113 13.49 17.58 -8.58
N VAL A 114 13.97 16.41 -8.24
CA VAL A 114 14.50 15.41 -9.18
C VAL A 114 13.56 14.22 -9.15
N ASN A 115 13.00 13.86 -10.30
CA ASN A 115 12.20 12.66 -10.48
C ASN A 115 13.09 11.49 -10.85
N TYR A 116 13.05 10.40 -10.08
CA TYR A 116 13.80 9.16 -10.32
C TYR A 116 12.87 8.05 -10.75
N ARG A 117 13.38 7.12 -11.59
CA ARG A 117 12.65 5.94 -12.05
C ARG A 117 13.54 4.70 -11.99
N ILE A 118 12.93 3.58 -11.58
CA ILE A 118 13.54 2.26 -11.55
C ILE A 118 12.61 1.32 -12.29
N SER A 119 13.09 0.70 -13.38
CA SER A 119 12.33 -0.30 -14.13
C SER A 119 12.87 -1.70 -13.86
N LEU A 120 11.98 -2.65 -13.57
CA LEU A 120 12.30 -4.04 -13.26
C LEU A 120 11.38 -5.00 -14.05
N PRO A 121 11.89 -6.16 -14.52
CA PRO A 121 13.30 -6.56 -14.54
C PRO A 121 14.12 -5.69 -15.49
N ASN A 122 15.44 -5.66 -15.31
CA ASN A 122 16.36 -4.99 -16.20
C ASN A 122 17.65 -5.82 -16.39
N GLU A 123 18.63 -5.34 -17.14
CA GLU A 123 19.86 -6.09 -17.46
C GLU A 123 20.63 -6.55 -16.22
N ARG A 124 20.53 -5.82 -15.09
CA ARG A 124 21.23 -6.12 -13.83
C ARG A 124 20.40 -6.99 -12.88
N PHE A 125 19.07 -6.94 -12.99
CA PHE A 125 18.14 -7.60 -12.09
C PHE A 125 17.17 -8.49 -12.85
N GLN A 126 17.44 -9.79 -12.86
CA GLN A 126 16.57 -10.81 -13.41
C GLN A 126 16.08 -11.71 -12.29
N PHE A 127 14.76 -11.89 -12.19
CA PHE A 127 14.15 -12.72 -11.14
C PHE A 127 14.31 -14.20 -11.47
N LYS A 128 14.85 -14.98 -10.52
CA LYS A 128 15.01 -16.44 -10.65
C LYS A 128 13.88 -17.20 -9.96
N VAL A 129 13.21 -16.59 -8.99
CA VAL A 129 12.12 -17.19 -8.21
C VAL A 129 10.95 -16.24 -8.08
N SER A 130 9.76 -16.80 -7.91
CA SER A 130 8.54 -16.05 -7.61
C SER A 130 8.46 -15.72 -6.11
N GLY A 131 7.55 -14.84 -5.75
CA GLY A 131 7.28 -14.46 -4.36
C GLY A 131 7.14 -12.97 -4.18
N ASN A 132 7.29 -12.53 -2.95
CA ASN A 132 7.27 -11.11 -2.58
C ASN A 132 8.67 -10.51 -2.63
N TYR A 133 8.76 -9.28 -3.10
CA TYR A 133 10.00 -8.53 -3.17
C TYR A 133 9.83 -7.16 -2.54
N LEU A 134 10.83 -6.75 -1.78
CA LEU A 134 10.96 -5.42 -1.21
C LEU A 134 12.14 -4.71 -1.87
N LEU A 135 11.88 -3.66 -2.63
CA LEU A 135 12.91 -2.76 -3.14
C LEU A 135 13.25 -1.75 -2.05
N LYS A 136 14.53 -1.55 -1.79
CA LYS A 136 15.05 -0.52 -0.87
C LYS A 136 15.93 0.46 -1.64
N VAL A 137 15.71 1.76 -1.42
CA VAL A 137 16.55 2.83 -1.96
C VAL A 137 17.36 3.44 -0.82
N TYR A 138 18.63 3.67 -1.09
CA TYR A 138 19.61 4.24 -0.14
C TYR A 138 20.63 5.11 -0.87
N ARG A 139 21.38 5.95 -0.13
CA ARG A 139 22.50 6.71 -0.70
C ARG A 139 23.71 5.82 -0.86
N GLU A 140 24.48 6.04 -1.92
CA GLU A 140 25.71 5.26 -2.16
C GLU A 140 26.68 5.33 -0.97
N GLU A 141 26.79 6.49 -0.32
CA GLU A 141 27.66 6.72 0.84
C GLU A 141 27.11 6.16 2.16
N ASP A 142 25.80 5.84 2.23
CA ASP A 142 25.15 5.33 3.44
C ASP A 142 24.17 4.18 3.11
N PRO A 143 24.68 2.97 2.85
CA PRO A 143 23.85 1.85 2.43
C PRO A 143 22.97 1.25 3.56
N ASP A 144 23.25 1.60 4.81
CA ASP A 144 22.51 1.09 5.97
C ASP A 144 21.23 1.89 6.23
N THR A 145 21.12 3.11 5.72
CA THR A 145 19.93 3.98 5.86
C THR A 145 19.01 3.86 4.66
N THR A 146 17.87 3.21 4.86
CA THR A 146 16.82 3.13 3.84
C THR A 146 16.07 4.46 3.76
N LEU A 147 16.04 5.09 2.58
CA LEU A 147 15.33 6.35 2.31
C LEU A 147 13.86 6.13 2.01
N LEU A 148 13.59 5.13 1.20
CA LEU A 148 12.24 4.65 0.86
C LEU A 148 12.31 3.17 0.49
N GLN A 149 11.14 2.51 0.56
CA GLN A 149 11.02 1.12 0.12
C GLN A 149 9.66 0.88 -0.53
N ALA A 150 9.63 -0.10 -1.42
CA ALA A 150 8.46 -0.44 -2.21
C ALA A 150 8.24 -1.95 -2.28
N ARG A 151 7.03 -2.40 -1.99
CA ARG A 151 6.60 -3.79 -2.13
C ARG A 151 6.11 -4.06 -3.54
N PHE A 152 6.52 -5.19 -4.10
CA PHE A 152 5.94 -5.73 -5.33
C PHE A 152 6.02 -7.26 -5.31
N MET A 153 5.43 -7.91 -6.29
CA MET A 153 5.35 -9.36 -6.35
C MET A 153 5.71 -9.88 -7.73
N VAL A 154 6.29 -11.09 -7.77
CA VAL A 154 6.59 -11.82 -9.00
C VAL A 154 5.84 -13.15 -8.95
N SER A 155 4.93 -13.41 -9.91
CA SER A 155 4.10 -14.60 -9.96
C SER A 155 4.52 -15.57 -11.05
N GLU A 156 4.51 -16.87 -10.75
CA GLU A 156 4.74 -17.94 -11.74
C GLU A 156 3.51 -18.21 -12.61
N SER A 157 2.31 -17.84 -12.12
CA SER A 157 1.03 -18.11 -12.82
C SER A 157 0.78 -19.60 -13.13
N THR A 158 1.28 -20.51 -12.29
CA THR A 158 1.10 -21.97 -12.43
C THR A 158 -0.24 -22.46 -11.90
N ALA A 159 -0.89 -21.68 -11.01
CA ALA A 159 -2.26 -21.93 -10.56
C ALA A 159 -3.24 -20.96 -11.23
N THR A 160 -4.41 -21.47 -11.64
CA THR A 160 -5.52 -20.62 -12.10
C THR A 160 -6.38 -20.25 -10.91
N VAL A 161 -6.54 -18.94 -10.66
CA VAL A 161 -7.32 -18.40 -9.56
C VAL A 161 -8.54 -17.69 -10.10
N ARG A 162 -9.73 -18.03 -9.57
CA ARG A 162 -10.99 -17.33 -9.84
C ARG A 162 -11.55 -16.84 -8.51
N ALA A 163 -12.13 -15.67 -8.53
CA ALA A 163 -12.78 -15.09 -7.35
C ALA A 163 -14.10 -14.43 -7.76
N ASP A 164 -15.06 -14.52 -6.86
CA ASP A 164 -16.36 -13.86 -6.95
C ASP A 164 -16.64 -13.13 -5.64
N VAL A 165 -17.37 -12.01 -5.72
CA VAL A 165 -17.74 -11.20 -4.56
C VAL A 165 -19.26 -11.02 -4.53
N LEU A 166 -19.87 -11.26 -3.37
CA LEU A 166 -21.29 -11.13 -3.17
C LEU A 166 -21.58 -10.27 -1.93
N SER A 167 -22.68 -9.51 -1.98
CA SER A 167 -23.21 -8.76 -0.84
C SER A 167 -24.25 -9.55 -0.02
N VAL A 168 -24.67 -10.69 -0.53
CA VAL A 168 -25.40 -11.69 0.25
C VAL A 168 -24.37 -12.55 0.94
N THR A 169 -24.09 -12.26 2.22
CA THR A 169 -23.04 -12.88 2.99
C THR A 169 -23.60 -13.93 3.95
N ASP A 170 -22.71 -14.70 4.60
CA ASP A 170 -23.12 -15.65 5.64
C ASP A 170 -23.55 -14.97 6.96
N ILE A 171 -23.46 -13.64 7.08
CA ILE A 171 -23.81 -12.89 8.29
C ILE A 171 -24.88 -11.82 8.07
N ASP A 172 -25.00 -11.27 6.86
CA ASP A 172 -26.02 -10.27 6.52
C ASP A 172 -26.47 -10.39 5.06
N TYR A 173 -27.52 -9.64 4.70
CA TYR A 173 -28.13 -9.69 3.38
C TYR A 173 -28.22 -8.26 2.81
N ASN A 174 -27.31 -7.92 1.87
CA ASN A 174 -27.23 -6.60 1.25
C ASN A 174 -27.22 -5.45 2.29
N ASP A 175 -26.32 -5.52 3.24
CA ASP A 175 -26.23 -4.54 4.33
C ASP A 175 -24.82 -3.91 4.39
N ALA A 176 -23.95 -4.37 5.26
CA ALA A 176 -22.68 -3.71 5.57
C ALA A 176 -21.45 -4.48 5.11
N HIS A 177 -21.61 -5.68 4.54
CA HIS A 177 -20.49 -6.55 4.21
C HIS A 177 -20.52 -7.07 2.77
N GLN A 178 -19.35 -7.50 2.34
CA GLN A 178 -19.13 -8.24 1.09
C GLN A 178 -18.35 -9.51 1.42
N GLN A 179 -18.71 -10.63 0.79
CA GLN A 179 -18.06 -11.92 0.97
C GLN A 179 -17.38 -12.38 -0.31
N VAL A 180 -16.10 -12.73 -0.18
CA VAL A 180 -15.29 -13.23 -1.29
C VAL A 180 -15.31 -14.75 -1.28
N SER A 181 -15.52 -15.34 -2.45
CA SER A 181 -15.34 -16.77 -2.70
C SER A 181 -14.18 -16.96 -3.66
N VAL A 182 -13.30 -17.92 -3.39
CA VAL A 182 -12.11 -18.18 -4.20
C VAL A 182 -12.06 -19.63 -4.62
N VAL A 183 -11.76 -19.86 -5.89
CA VAL A 183 -11.50 -21.20 -6.45
C VAL A 183 -10.09 -21.22 -7.01
N VAL A 184 -9.27 -22.15 -6.52
CA VAL A 184 -7.87 -22.32 -6.94
C VAL A 184 -7.73 -23.65 -7.66
N ASP A 185 -7.42 -23.63 -8.95
CA ASP A 185 -7.04 -24.80 -9.71
C ASP A 185 -5.51 -24.89 -9.82
N ALA A 186 -4.92 -25.83 -9.10
CA ALA A 186 -3.49 -26.06 -9.02
C ALA A 186 -3.04 -27.25 -9.91
N THR A 187 -3.78 -27.54 -10.99
CA THR A 187 -3.45 -28.68 -11.89
C THR A 187 -2.03 -28.57 -12.46
N ASN A 188 -1.57 -27.36 -12.78
CA ASN A 188 -0.24 -27.12 -13.34
C ASN A 188 0.80 -26.70 -12.28
N ALA A 189 0.44 -26.69 -11.00
CA ALA A 189 1.35 -26.41 -9.89
C ALA A 189 1.78 -27.72 -9.19
N GLU A 190 3.02 -27.76 -8.71
CA GLU A 190 3.61 -28.89 -8.00
C GLU A 190 3.19 -28.87 -6.51
N VAL A 191 1.87 -28.94 -6.24
CA VAL A 191 1.34 -28.96 -4.90
C VAL A 191 1.01 -30.41 -4.51
N ASP A 192 1.61 -30.90 -3.42
CA ASP A 192 1.44 -32.27 -2.93
C ASP A 192 0.10 -32.43 -2.21
N ASP A 193 -0.18 -31.56 -1.25
CA ASP A 193 -1.41 -31.57 -0.48
C ASP A 193 -2.20 -30.28 -0.70
N ILE A 194 -3.15 -30.33 -1.62
CA ILE A 194 -4.01 -29.18 -1.97
C ILE A 194 -4.76 -28.63 -0.76
N PHE A 195 -5.06 -29.45 0.23
CA PHE A 195 -5.84 -29.05 1.42
C PHE A 195 -5.00 -28.26 2.43
N ASN A 196 -3.70 -28.55 2.56
CA ASN A 196 -2.85 -27.99 3.61
C ASN A 196 -1.75 -27.06 3.11
N ASP A 197 -1.27 -27.23 1.87
CA ASP A 197 -0.08 -26.55 1.39
C ASP A 197 -0.36 -25.17 0.76
N LEU A 198 -1.64 -24.93 0.38
CA LEU A 198 -2.03 -23.63 -0.18
C LEU A 198 -2.21 -22.58 0.92
N MET A 199 -1.71 -21.37 0.65
CA MET A 199 -1.96 -20.16 1.43
C MET A 199 -2.65 -19.14 0.53
N VAL A 200 -3.90 -18.82 0.80
CA VAL A 200 -4.67 -17.86 0.03
C VAL A 200 -4.77 -16.56 0.83
N TYR A 201 -4.23 -15.49 0.28
CA TYR A 201 -4.34 -14.14 0.83
C TYR A 201 -5.37 -13.34 0.04
N VAL A 202 -6.27 -12.68 0.73
CA VAL A 202 -7.28 -11.80 0.12
C VAL A 202 -7.20 -10.43 0.79
N GLY A 203 -6.93 -9.39 0.01
CA GLY A 203 -6.87 -8.01 0.45
C GLY A 203 -7.89 -7.15 -0.28
N GLN A 204 -8.47 -6.16 0.41
CA GLN A 204 -9.45 -5.22 -0.12
C GLN A 204 -8.81 -3.87 -0.39
N ASN A 205 -8.98 -3.32 -1.59
CA ASN A 205 -8.54 -1.97 -2.00
C ASN A 205 -7.05 -1.67 -1.74
N GLY A 206 -6.17 -2.68 -1.78
CA GLY A 206 -4.75 -2.52 -1.48
C GLY A 206 -4.41 -2.27 0.00
N ARG A 207 -5.39 -2.28 0.91
CA ARG A 207 -5.18 -2.15 2.35
C ARG A 207 -4.50 -3.39 2.92
N LEU A 208 -3.48 -3.19 3.77
CA LEU A 208 -2.74 -4.29 4.40
C LEU A 208 -3.31 -4.67 5.77
N ASP A 209 -3.96 -3.74 6.45
CA ASP A 209 -4.55 -3.94 7.78
C ASP A 209 -5.75 -4.88 7.79
N ASN A 210 -6.46 -5.01 6.66
CA ASN A 210 -7.60 -5.89 6.52
C ASN A 210 -7.32 -7.11 5.62
N GLU A 211 -6.07 -7.31 5.18
CA GLU A 211 -5.70 -8.51 4.43
C GLU A 211 -5.86 -9.76 5.29
N VAL A 212 -6.48 -10.78 4.72
CA VAL A 212 -6.80 -12.04 5.40
C VAL A 212 -6.08 -13.19 4.72
N MET A 213 -5.49 -14.09 5.52
CA MET A 213 -4.89 -15.35 5.05
C MET A 213 -5.76 -16.53 5.47
N VAL A 214 -6.12 -17.38 4.51
CA VAL A 214 -6.81 -18.65 4.73
C VAL A 214 -6.00 -19.80 4.15
N ARG A 215 -5.94 -20.91 4.89
CA ARG A 215 -5.24 -22.13 4.45
C ARG A 215 -6.21 -23.23 4.04
N GLN A 216 -7.16 -23.53 4.88
CA GLN A 216 -8.05 -24.67 4.68
C GLN A 216 -9.23 -24.29 3.81
N PRO A 217 -9.39 -24.93 2.63
CA PRO A 217 -10.59 -24.76 1.82
C PRO A 217 -11.80 -25.44 2.46
N LEU A 218 -13.00 -25.03 2.07
CA LEU A 218 -14.24 -25.74 2.45
C LEU A 218 -14.24 -27.17 1.90
N ARG A 219 -13.76 -27.33 0.66
CA ARG A 219 -13.68 -28.63 -0.02
C ARG A 219 -12.58 -28.64 -1.07
N VAL A 220 -12.14 -29.84 -1.42
CA VAL A 220 -11.18 -30.08 -2.50
C VAL A 220 -11.80 -31.12 -3.47
N SER A 221 -11.59 -30.90 -4.77
CA SER A 221 -11.98 -31.84 -5.81
C SER A 221 -10.83 -31.99 -6.82
N GLY A 222 -10.14 -33.12 -6.77
CA GLY A 222 -8.92 -33.33 -7.55
C GLY A 222 -7.83 -32.33 -7.15
N LYS A 223 -7.39 -31.51 -8.09
CA LYS A 223 -6.40 -30.44 -7.90
C LYS A 223 -7.05 -29.05 -7.69
N THR A 224 -8.36 -28.99 -7.45
CA THR A 224 -9.09 -27.73 -7.27
C THR A 224 -9.54 -27.57 -5.81
N ALA A 225 -9.16 -26.46 -5.18
CA ALA A 225 -9.57 -26.05 -3.84
C ALA A 225 -10.63 -24.96 -3.91
N TYR A 226 -11.65 -25.06 -3.03
CA TYR A 226 -12.80 -24.15 -2.96
C TYR A 226 -12.85 -23.48 -1.58
N TYR A 227 -12.63 -22.16 -1.57
CA TYR A 227 -12.70 -21.29 -0.40
C TYR A 227 -14.02 -20.49 -0.47
N GLU A 228 -15.10 -21.16 -0.17
CA GLU A 228 -16.47 -20.66 -0.21
C GLU A 228 -17.03 -20.66 1.22
N HIS A 229 -17.95 -19.76 1.55
CA HIS A 229 -18.61 -19.72 2.86
C HIS A 229 -17.63 -19.66 4.06
N LEU A 230 -16.51 -18.97 3.89
CA LEU A 230 -15.54 -18.76 4.95
C LEU A 230 -15.77 -17.39 5.60
N ARG A 231 -16.05 -17.40 6.91
CA ARG A 231 -16.28 -16.14 7.65
C ARG A 231 -15.09 -15.18 7.63
N GLN A 232 -13.88 -15.71 7.48
CA GLN A 232 -12.66 -14.91 7.35
C GLN A 232 -12.65 -14.07 6.06
N LEU A 233 -13.38 -14.52 5.03
CA LEU A 233 -13.48 -13.82 3.74
C LEU A 233 -14.69 -12.89 3.65
N ILE A 234 -15.25 -12.48 4.78
CA ILE A 234 -16.27 -11.44 4.89
C ILE A 234 -15.58 -10.14 5.30
N PHE A 235 -15.73 -9.12 4.48
CA PHE A 235 -15.10 -7.81 4.67
C PHE A 235 -16.17 -6.75 4.93
N PRO A 236 -15.93 -5.76 5.82
CA PRO A 236 -16.74 -4.54 5.83
C PRO A 236 -16.73 -3.91 4.43
N ALA A 237 -17.88 -3.52 3.94
CA ALA A 237 -17.99 -2.99 2.58
C ALA A 237 -17.38 -1.60 2.44
N GLY A 238 -17.26 -0.83 3.54
CA GLY A 238 -16.78 0.55 3.48
C GLY A 238 -17.70 1.45 2.66
N ASN A 239 -17.12 2.51 2.12
CA ASN A 239 -17.79 3.46 1.25
C ASN A 239 -16.86 3.81 0.08
N GLU A 240 -17.42 4.46 -0.96
CA GLU A 240 -16.62 4.99 -2.04
C GLU A 240 -15.55 5.95 -1.52
N TYR A 241 -14.31 5.85 -2.03
CA TYR A 241 -13.23 6.76 -1.66
C TYR A 241 -13.63 8.20 -1.97
N ARG A 242 -13.21 9.14 -1.15
CA ARG A 242 -13.33 10.57 -1.45
C ARG A 242 -12.34 10.92 -2.55
N ARG A 243 -12.66 11.93 -3.33
CA ARG A 243 -11.86 12.37 -4.47
C ARG A 243 -11.49 13.84 -4.31
N MET A 244 -10.25 14.16 -4.66
CA MET A 244 -9.81 15.55 -4.83
C MET A 244 -8.90 15.66 -6.04
N GLU A 245 -8.88 16.86 -6.65
CA GLU A 245 -8.00 17.16 -7.78
C GLU A 245 -7.30 18.49 -7.57
N ILE A 246 -5.97 18.47 -7.56
CA ILE A 246 -5.11 19.65 -7.51
C ILE A 246 -4.30 19.66 -8.82
N VAL A 247 -4.96 19.86 -9.95
CA VAL A 247 -4.33 19.78 -11.28
C VAL A 247 -3.86 21.13 -11.81
N SER A 248 -4.11 22.22 -11.07
CA SER A 248 -3.68 23.57 -11.40
C SER A 248 -3.34 24.34 -10.13
N THR A 249 -2.31 25.19 -10.20
CA THR A 249 -1.98 26.15 -9.14
C THR A 249 -2.74 27.47 -9.30
N THR A 250 -3.52 27.63 -10.36
CA THR A 250 -4.26 28.87 -10.69
C THR A 250 -5.75 28.74 -10.42
N TYR A 251 -6.30 27.55 -10.59
CA TYR A 251 -7.75 27.29 -10.44
C TYR A 251 -7.97 26.12 -9.48
N PRO A 252 -8.92 26.24 -8.53
CA PRO A 252 -9.31 25.13 -7.68
C PRO A 252 -9.94 24.02 -8.53
N GLY A 253 -9.50 22.79 -8.30
CA GLY A 253 -10.05 21.59 -8.90
C GLY A 253 -11.20 20.99 -8.09
N MET A 254 -11.51 19.72 -8.34
CA MET A 254 -12.54 19.00 -7.58
C MET A 254 -12.19 18.96 -6.09
N HIS A 255 -13.16 19.27 -5.24
CA HIS A 255 -13.03 19.25 -3.77
C HIS A 255 -11.96 20.20 -3.21
N VAL A 256 -11.54 21.22 -3.97
CA VAL A 256 -10.63 22.27 -3.55
C VAL A 256 -11.40 23.58 -3.45
N GLU A 257 -11.32 24.27 -2.31
CA GLU A 257 -11.97 25.55 -2.07
C GLU A 257 -11.14 26.71 -2.61
N THR A 258 -9.84 26.76 -2.25
CA THR A 258 -8.90 27.77 -2.72
C THR A 258 -7.53 27.19 -3.00
N VAL A 259 -6.78 27.85 -3.89
CA VAL A 259 -5.35 27.63 -4.09
C VAL A 259 -4.66 28.98 -4.06
N ASP A 260 -3.77 29.19 -3.09
CA ASP A 260 -3.05 30.43 -2.88
C ASP A 260 -1.54 30.17 -2.75
N TYR A 261 -0.72 31.13 -3.17
CA TYR A 261 0.74 31.02 -3.01
C TYR A 261 1.18 31.70 -1.72
N TYR A 262 1.87 30.93 -0.87
CA TYR A 262 2.59 31.42 0.31
C TYR A 262 4.01 30.88 0.27
N ASP A 263 4.97 31.76 0.01
CA ASP A 263 6.37 31.40 -0.15
C ASP A 263 6.85 30.35 0.89
N PRO A 264 7.43 29.20 0.52
CA PRO A 264 7.86 28.80 -0.84
C PRO A 264 6.85 27.93 -1.61
N PHE A 265 5.64 27.65 -1.08
CA PHE A 265 4.71 26.70 -1.65
C PHE A 265 3.36 27.31 -2.04
N TYR A 266 2.71 26.68 -2.99
CA TYR A 266 1.25 26.80 -3.13
C TYR A 266 0.55 26.05 -2.01
N HIS A 267 -0.59 26.57 -1.55
CA HIS A 267 -1.45 25.96 -0.54
C HIS A 267 -2.82 25.71 -1.14
N ALA A 268 -3.30 24.46 -1.06
CA ALA A 268 -4.66 24.09 -1.43
C ALA A 268 -5.47 23.83 -0.16
N ILE A 269 -6.53 24.57 0.04
CA ILE A 269 -7.50 24.32 1.09
C ILE A 269 -8.60 23.45 0.50
N LEU A 270 -8.76 22.24 1.00
CA LEU A 270 -9.84 21.35 0.56
C LEU A 270 -11.18 21.80 1.16
N THR A 271 -12.25 21.52 0.44
CA THR A 271 -13.59 21.61 1.01
C THR A 271 -13.70 20.73 2.24
N THR A 272 -14.29 21.25 3.31
CA THR A 272 -14.43 20.53 4.58
C THR A 272 -15.22 19.23 4.38
N ASP A 273 -14.65 18.12 4.83
CA ASP A 273 -15.29 16.81 4.86
C ASP A 273 -16.17 16.63 6.11
N TYR A 274 -17.20 15.80 5.98
CA TYR A 274 -18.09 15.39 7.06
C TYR A 274 -18.18 13.86 7.14
N PRO A 275 -18.49 13.28 8.31
CA PRO A 275 -18.78 11.85 8.42
C PRO A 275 -19.97 11.48 7.53
N ARG A 276 -19.85 10.37 6.80
CA ARG A 276 -20.87 9.86 5.87
C ARG A 276 -21.57 8.59 6.39
N CYS A 277 -21.17 8.09 7.57
CA CYS A 277 -21.66 6.82 8.12
C CYS A 277 -23.18 6.79 8.40
N ALA A 278 -23.81 7.96 8.57
CA ALA A 278 -25.26 8.08 8.77
C ALA A 278 -26.01 8.56 7.52
N GLU A 279 -25.32 8.76 6.41
CA GLU A 279 -25.89 9.20 5.15
C GLU A 279 -26.33 8.02 4.29
N SER A 280 -27.11 8.28 3.26
CA SER A 280 -27.43 7.28 2.24
C SER A 280 -26.21 7.08 1.34
N TYR A 281 -25.98 5.84 0.91
CA TYR A 281 -24.95 5.54 -0.07
C TYR A 281 -25.12 6.35 -1.35
N VAL A 282 -24.02 6.90 -1.83
CA VAL A 282 -23.95 7.57 -3.13
C VAL A 282 -22.78 6.97 -3.91
N TYR A 283 -23.08 6.45 -5.09
CA TYR A 283 -22.06 5.92 -5.99
C TYR A 283 -21.14 7.03 -6.49
N ASP A 284 -19.84 6.77 -6.51
CA ASP A 284 -18.84 7.54 -7.25
C ASP A 284 -17.86 6.60 -7.96
N GLN A 285 -17.28 7.07 -9.05
CA GLN A 285 -16.24 6.32 -9.76
C GLN A 285 -14.89 6.65 -9.16
N THR A 286 -14.37 5.73 -8.37
CA THR A 286 -13.12 5.89 -7.63
C THR A 286 -11.98 5.01 -8.18
N GLN A 287 -10.79 5.20 -7.64
CA GLN A 287 -9.56 4.48 -7.99
C GLN A 287 -9.08 3.61 -6.82
N SER A 288 -9.98 3.23 -5.92
CA SER A 288 -9.69 2.39 -4.75
C SER A 288 -8.52 2.92 -3.89
N GLY A 289 -8.45 4.26 -3.71
CA GLY A 289 -7.42 4.92 -2.89
C GLY A 289 -6.12 5.23 -3.60
N ARG A 290 -6.03 5.00 -4.90
CA ARG A 290 -4.86 5.35 -5.73
C ARG A 290 -4.82 6.84 -6.08
N PHE A 291 -3.70 7.29 -6.60
CA PHE A 291 -3.55 8.63 -7.15
C PHE A 291 -2.74 8.61 -8.45
N PHE A 292 -2.88 9.66 -9.25
CA PHE A 292 -2.00 9.91 -10.38
C PHE A 292 -1.57 11.38 -10.43
N VAL A 293 -0.34 11.60 -10.87
CA VAL A 293 0.24 12.93 -11.02
C VAL A 293 -0.26 13.57 -12.31
N ARG A 294 -0.75 14.81 -12.22
CA ARG A 294 -1.22 15.56 -13.37
C ARG A 294 -1.10 17.08 -13.15
N GLU A 295 -0.47 17.75 -14.09
CA GLU A 295 -0.62 19.18 -14.35
C GLU A 295 -1.54 19.36 -15.56
N TYR A 296 -2.53 20.25 -15.47
CA TYR A 296 -3.64 20.35 -16.45
C TYR A 296 -3.13 20.63 -17.87
N ASN A 297 -2.13 21.52 -18.01
CA ASN A 297 -1.61 21.98 -19.32
C ASN A 297 -0.39 21.19 -19.80
N SER A 298 0.13 20.24 -19.00
CA SER A 298 1.35 19.51 -19.30
C SER A 298 1.09 18.12 -19.88
N SER A 299 1.93 17.73 -20.84
CA SER A 299 2.09 16.35 -21.28
C SER A 299 3.22 15.62 -20.53
N TYR A 300 3.94 16.32 -19.67
CA TYR A 300 5.10 15.82 -18.90
C TYR A 300 4.89 16.04 -17.40
N SER A 301 3.72 15.66 -16.90
CA SER A 301 3.30 15.93 -15.52
C SER A 301 4.29 15.41 -14.48
N ASP A 302 5.03 14.34 -14.75
CA ASP A 302 6.02 13.79 -13.82
C ASP A 302 7.12 14.79 -13.43
N ILE A 303 7.42 15.78 -14.28
CA ILE A 303 8.47 16.79 -14.07
C ILE A 303 7.97 18.23 -14.14
N GLU A 304 6.70 18.45 -14.49
CA GLU A 304 6.11 19.79 -14.63
C GLU A 304 4.97 20.05 -13.63
N ALA A 305 4.55 19.03 -12.86
CA ALA A 305 3.60 19.18 -11.76
C ALA A 305 4.31 19.74 -10.52
N ASP A 306 3.73 20.76 -9.90
CA ASP A 306 4.30 21.41 -8.72
C ASP A 306 3.88 20.70 -7.42
N TYR A 307 4.60 20.98 -6.35
CA TYR A 307 4.24 20.53 -4.99
C TYR A 307 3.36 21.56 -4.30
N VAL A 308 2.30 21.06 -3.67
CA VAL A 308 1.27 21.89 -3.05
C VAL A 308 1.03 21.41 -1.62
N VAL A 309 1.09 22.33 -0.67
CA VAL A 309 0.72 22.09 0.73
C VAL A 309 -0.81 21.95 0.80
N THR A 310 -1.29 20.74 1.02
CA THR A 310 -2.71 20.39 0.97
C THR A 310 -3.27 20.26 2.36
N HIS A 311 -4.34 21.02 2.65
CA HIS A 311 -5.00 21.09 3.96
C HIS A 311 -6.29 20.27 3.94
N PHE A 312 -6.29 19.18 4.70
CA PHE A 312 -7.44 18.32 4.92
C PHE A 312 -8.15 18.71 6.23
N THR A 313 -9.47 18.82 6.18
CA THR A 313 -10.30 19.12 7.33
C THR A 313 -11.48 18.18 7.38
N LEU A 314 -11.66 17.44 8.49
CA LEU A 314 -12.83 16.63 8.77
C LEU A 314 -13.59 17.25 9.96
N ASP A 315 -14.78 17.75 9.69
CA ASP A 315 -15.70 18.32 10.69
C ASP A 315 -16.47 17.17 11.36
N ALA A 316 -15.91 16.69 12.46
CA ALA A 316 -16.45 15.61 13.26
C ALA A 316 -16.15 15.85 14.74
N PRO A 317 -17.03 15.43 15.68
CA PRO A 317 -16.73 15.50 17.10
C PRO A 317 -15.52 14.66 17.46
N GLU A 318 -14.82 15.02 18.55
CA GLU A 318 -13.67 14.24 19.05
C GLU A 318 -14.09 12.80 19.36
N LEU A 319 -13.56 11.85 18.60
CA LEU A 319 -13.78 10.41 18.76
C LEU A 319 -12.84 9.88 19.85
N VAL A 320 -13.25 10.03 21.11
CA VAL A 320 -12.45 9.64 22.27
C VAL A 320 -12.07 8.15 22.20
N GLY A 321 -10.79 7.84 22.43
CA GLY A 321 -10.26 6.48 22.35
C GLY A 321 -10.01 5.98 20.93
N LYS A 322 -10.11 6.84 19.92
CA LYS A 322 -9.80 6.49 18.53
C LYS A 322 -8.73 7.42 17.95
N LEU A 323 -7.86 6.82 17.14
CA LEU A 323 -6.91 7.52 16.28
C LEU A 323 -7.49 7.54 14.87
N ILE A 324 -7.52 8.71 14.24
CA ILE A 324 -8.06 8.87 12.88
C ILE A 324 -6.90 9.05 11.92
N PHE A 325 -6.89 8.25 10.87
CA PHE A 325 -5.86 8.26 9.84
C PHE A 325 -6.45 8.62 8.48
N LEU A 326 -5.69 9.37 7.71
CA LEU A 326 -5.95 9.63 6.31
C LEU A 326 -5.33 8.49 5.49
N ASP A 327 -6.14 7.67 4.82
CA ASP A 327 -5.73 6.49 4.05
C ASP A 327 -5.84 6.72 2.56
N GLY A 328 -4.84 6.23 1.85
CA GLY A 328 -4.69 6.22 0.41
C GLY A 328 -3.23 5.97 0.02
N ASP A 329 -2.96 5.75 -1.26
CA ASP A 329 -1.58 5.52 -1.73
C ASP A 329 -0.66 6.72 -1.48
N MET A 330 -1.22 7.94 -1.39
CA MET A 330 -0.46 9.16 -1.06
C MET A 330 0.18 9.13 0.33
N THR A 331 -0.34 8.30 1.24
CA THR A 331 0.24 8.04 2.57
C THR A 331 0.89 6.65 2.65
N CYS A 332 1.14 6.00 1.50
CA CYS A 332 1.61 4.61 1.43
C CYS A 332 0.75 3.63 2.25
N ARG A 333 -0.52 3.97 2.52
CA ARG A 333 -1.48 3.21 3.37
C ARG A 333 -0.91 2.85 4.74
N ARG A 334 -0.09 3.71 5.30
CA ARG A 334 0.55 3.51 6.61
C ARG A 334 -0.25 4.22 7.69
N PHE A 335 -0.27 3.60 8.87
CA PHE A 335 -0.82 4.20 10.10
C PHE A 335 0.33 4.71 10.96
N ASP A 336 0.86 5.86 10.59
CA ASP A 336 2.00 6.49 11.21
C ASP A 336 1.76 8.01 11.41
N PRO A 337 2.69 8.77 11.98
CA PRO A 337 2.51 10.21 12.17
C PRO A 337 2.25 11.00 10.89
N GLN A 338 2.66 10.48 9.70
CA GLN A 338 2.43 11.17 8.43
C GLN A 338 0.97 11.11 7.99
N SER A 339 0.24 10.06 8.33
CA SER A 339 -1.17 9.88 8.00
C SER A 339 -2.13 10.18 9.17
N LEU A 340 -1.62 10.25 10.42
CA LEU A 340 -2.42 10.55 11.61
C LEU A 340 -2.99 11.98 11.57
N MET A 341 -4.30 12.10 11.72
CA MET A 341 -4.98 13.40 11.86
C MET A 341 -4.90 13.92 13.30
N THR A 342 -4.83 15.24 13.42
CA THR A 342 -4.81 15.91 14.71
C THR A 342 -6.16 16.57 15.00
N TYR A 343 -6.76 16.30 16.18
CA TYR A 343 -7.97 17.00 16.59
C TYR A 343 -7.62 18.39 17.12
N ASN A 344 -8.10 19.43 16.46
CA ASN A 344 -7.93 20.81 16.86
C ASN A 344 -9.12 21.23 17.74
N ARG A 345 -8.89 21.38 19.04
CA ARG A 345 -9.94 21.73 20.02
C ARG A 345 -10.49 23.15 19.88
N ALA A 346 -9.77 24.04 19.18
CA ALA A 346 -10.24 25.41 18.97
C ALA A 346 -11.24 25.48 17.81
N THR A 347 -11.06 24.65 16.79
CA THR A 347 -11.95 24.55 15.62
C THR A 347 -12.95 23.41 15.74
N GLU A 348 -12.77 22.51 16.73
CA GLU A 348 -13.54 21.28 16.94
C GLU A 348 -13.55 20.35 15.72
N ARG A 349 -12.38 20.24 15.04
CA ARG A 349 -12.21 19.48 13.79
C ARG A 349 -10.92 18.66 13.80
N TYR A 350 -10.90 17.61 12.99
CA TYR A 350 -9.67 16.89 12.64
C TYR A 350 -8.99 17.57 11.48
N GLU A 351 -7.70 17.83 11.60
CA GLU A 351 -6.90 18.52 10.59
C GLU A 351 -5.65 17.73 10.24
N LYS A 352 -5.26 17.77 8.96
CA LYS A 352 -4.01 17.21 8.45
C LYS A 352 -3.46 18.07 7.33
N ILE A 353 -2.15 18.21 7.29
CA ILE A 353 -1.44 18.91 6.21
C ILE A 353 -0.47 17.91 5.57
N LEU A 354 -0.52 17.80 4.25
CA LEU A 354 0.40 17.00 3.45
C LEU A 354 1.00 17.85 2.33
N LEU A 355 2.27 17.62 2.02
CA LEU A 355 2.89 18.15 0.81
C LEU A 355 2.69 17.15 -0.32
N LEU A 356 1.80 17.47 -1.27
CA LEU A 356 1.41 16.59 -2.36
C LEU A 356 1.79 17.21 -3.71
N LYS A 357 2.16 16.39 -4.67
CA LYS A 357 2.36 16.80 -6.05
C LYS A 357 1.00 17.04 -6.72
N GLN A 358 0.91 17.98 -7.67
CA GLN A 358 -0.32 18.17 -8.45
C GLN A 358 -0.80 16.85 -9.05
N GLY A 359 -2.10 16.58 -8.91
CA GLY A 359 -2.67 15.31 -9.34
C GLY A 359 -4.13 15.13 -8.92
N ALA A 360 -4.63 13.92 -9.15
CA ALA A 360 -5.93 13.48 -8.67
C ALA A 360 -5.74 12.34 -7.68
N TYR A 361 -6.39 12.44 -6.53
CA TYR A 361 -6.18 11.62 -5.37
C TYR A 361 -7.49 11.01 -4.87
N ASN A 362 -7.42 9.75 -4.48
CA ASN A 362 -8.48 9.10 -3.72
C ASN A 362 -8.02 8.89 -2.28
N TYR A 363 -8.90 9.17 -1.32
CA TYR A 363 -8.62 9.01 0.10
C TYR A 363 -9.86 8.64 0.90
N GLN A 364 -9.66 8.16 2.11
CA GLN A 364 -10.70 7.92 3.10
C GLN A 364 -10.17 8.16 4.51
N TYR A 365 -11.07 8.23 5.48
CA TYR A 365 -10.73 8.33 6.89
C TYR A 365 -10.95 7.00 7.58
N LEU A 366 -9.92 6.50 8.23
CA LEU A 366 -9.94 5.24 8.97
C LEU A 366 -9.74 5.49 10.45
N ALA A 367 -10.50 4.77 11.28
CA ALA A 367 -10.42 4.85 12.73
C ALA A 367 -9.80 3.58 13.32
N ILE A 368 -8.79 3.74 14.18
CA ILE A 368 -8.19 2.65 14.96
C ILE A 368 -8.43 2.92 16.44
N ASP A 369 -8.82 1.89 17.20
CA ASP A 369 -8.95 2.01 18.65
C ASP A 369 -7.57 2.19 19.29
N SER A 370 -7.39 3.26 20.10
CA SER A 370 -6.09 3.61 20.68
C SER A 370 -5.51 2.52 21.58
N ASP A 371 -6.38 1.68 22.17
CA ASP A 371 -5.99 0.59 23.06
C ASP A 371 -5.84 -0.76 22.34
N SER A 372 -6.08 -0.79 21.01
CA SER A 372 -6.00 -2.01 20.22
C SER A 372 -4.55 -2.42 19.97
N SER A 373 -4.21 -3.65 20.32
CA SER A 373 -2.95 -4.29 19.88
C SER A 373 -2.99 -4.73 18.42
N ASN A 374 -4.16 -4.64 17.78
CA ASN A 374 -4.42 -5.00 16.40
C ASN A 374 -4.68 -3.73 15.60
N ASN A 375 -3.76 -3.38 14.70
CA ASN A 375 -3.85 -2.17 13.85
C ASN A 375 -4.94 -2.28 12.77
N LYS A 376 -5.99 -3.07 12.99
CA LYS A 376 -7.11 -3.16 12.04
C LYS A 376 -7.96 -1.91 12.14
N ALA A 377 -8.02 -1.16 11.06
CA ALA A 377 -8.76 0.09 10.97
C ALA A 377 -10.20 -0.13 10.49
N SER A 378 -11.10 0.73 10.94
CA SER A 378 -12.54 0.69 10.65
C SER A 378 -12.98 1.89 9.84
N THR A 379 -13.84 1.66 8.86
CA THR A 379 -14.58 2.67 8.08
C THR A 379 -15.87 3.11 8.78
N ALA A 380 -16.42 2.26 9.65
CA ALA A 380 -17.77 2.33 10.18
C ALA A 380 -18.17 3.67 10.83
N VAL A 381 -17.23 4.35 11.53
CA VAL A 381 -17.57 5.54 12.33
C VAL A 381 -17.49 6.85 11.56
N ILE A 382 -16.85 6.87 10.38
CA ILE A 382 -16.69 8.08 9.56
C ILE A 382 -17.27 7.85 8.17
N GLU A 383 -16.80 6.84 7.46
CA GLU A 383 -17.24 6.58 6.08
C GLU A 383 -18.54 5.77 6.01
N GLY A 384 -18.76 4.89 7.00
CA GLY A 384 -19.85 3.90 6.96
C GLY A 384 -19.46 2.65 6.16
N ASP A 385 -20.35 1.63 6.21
CA ASP A 385 -20.19 0.38 5.48
C ASP A 385 -21.47 0.13 4.68
N PHE A 386 -21.37 0.16 3.35
CA PHE A 386 -22.50 0.06 2.43
C PHE A 386 -22.23 -1.03 1.39
N TYR A 387 -23.08 -2.05 1.33
CA TYR A 387 -22.89 -3.18 0.41
C TYR A 387 -22.66 -2.84 -1.05
N PRO A 388 -23.22 -1.72 -1.61
CA PRO A 388 -23.04 -1.41 -3.02
C PRO A 388 -21.66 -0.81 -3.36
N THR A 389 -20.81 -0.55 -2.35
CA THR A 389 -19.48 0.03 -2.55
C THR A 389 -18.65 -0.81 -3.52
N ARG A 390 -18.06 -0.16 -4.52
CA ARG A 390 -17.22 -0.81 -5.52
C ARG A 390 -15.83 -1.06 -4.97
N ASN A 391 -15.65 -2.24 -4.36
CA ASN A 391 -14.36 -2.65 -3.83
C ASN A 391 -13.60 -3.55 -4.80
N GLU A 392 -12.28 -3.38 -4.81
CA GLU A 392 -11.33 -4.25 -5.46
C GLU A 392 -10.79 -5.27 -4.47
N TYR A 393 -10.76 -6.54 -4.85
CA TYR A 393 -10.15 -7.60 -4.05
C TYR A 393 -9.02 -8.26 -4.80
N LEU A 394 -7.82 -8.20 -4.22
CA LEU A 394 -6.64 -8.89 -4.73
C LEU A 394 -6.50 -10.24 -4.02
N VAL A 395 -6.53 -11.32 -4.80
CA VAL A 395 -6.32 -12.69 -4.32
C VAL A 395 -4.96 -13.18 -4.74
N LYS A 396 -4.15 -13.60 -3.77
CA LYS A 396 -2.80 -14.14 -3.96
C LYS A 396 -2.73 -15.55 -3.42
N VAL A 397 -2.20 -16.48 -4.20
CA VAL A 397 -2.09 -17.89 -3.82
C VAL A 397 -0.62 -18.28 -3.77
N TYR A 398 -0.20 -18.66 -2.57
CA TYR A 398 1.17 -19.11 -2.31
C TYR A 398 1.20 -20.58 -1.94
N THR A 399 2.34 -21.19 -2.19
CA THR A 399 2.69 -22.52 -1.70
C THR A 399 4.18 -22.59 -1.41
N ARG A 400 4.57 -23.53 -0.53
CA ARG A 400 5.99 -23.84 -0.32
C ARG A 400 6.20 -25.29 -0.71
N TYR A 401 6.99 -25.55 -1.74
CA TYR A 401 7.28 -26.89 -2.17
C TYR A 401 8.15 -27.62 -1.14
N ARG A 402 8.02 -28.91 -1.09
CA ARG A 402 8.76 -29.72 -0.13
C ARG A 402 10.27 -29.56 -0.28
N GLY A 403 10.93 -29.13 0.81
CA GLY A 403 12.38 -28.88 0.82
C GLY A 403 12.80 -27.46 0.42
N GLU A 404 11.87 -26.61 -0.02
CA GLU A 404 12.15 -25.20 -0.28
C GLU A 404 12.12 -24.35 0.99
N ARG A 405 12.80 -23.20 0.92
CA ARG A 405 13.00 -22.28 2.05
C ARG A 405 12.23 -20.98 1.91
N TYR A 406 11.35 -20.89 0.90
CA TYR A 406 10.57 -19.69 0.58
C TYR A 406 9.17 -20.06 0.09
N ASP A 407 8.27 -19.06 0.08
CA ASP A 407 6.92 -19.21 -0.42
C ASP A 407 6.85 -18.72 -1.88
N ARG A 408 6.38 -19.58 -2.78
CA ARG A 408 6.17 -19.27 -4.19
C ARG A 408 4.80 -18.63 -4.38
N LEU A 409 4.74 -17.55 -5.14
CA LEU A 409 3.47 -16.96 -5.60
C LEU A 409 3.06 -17.66 -6.90
N ILE A 410 2.13 -18.61 -6.80
CA ILE A 410 1.74 -19.47 -7.91
C ILE A 410 0.52 -18.99 -8.69
N GLY A 411 -0.24 -18.03 -8.14
CA GLY A 411 -1.39 -17.47 -8.84
C GLY A 411 -1.88 -16.19 -8.20
N VAL A 412 -2.39 -15.29 -9.02
CA VAL A 412 -2.96 -14.00 -8.62
C VAL A 412 -4.20 -13.72 -9.46
N THR A 413 -5.21 -13.13 -8.85
CA THR A 413 -6.35 -12.55 -9.57
C THR A 413 -6.89 -11.34 -8.85
N THR A 414 -7.48 -10.42 -9.58
CA THR A 414 -8.22 -9.28 -9.04
C THR A 414 -9.69 -9.41 -9.42
N VAL A 415 -10.58 -9.15 -8.48
CA VAL A 415 -12.03 -9.11 -8.73
C VAL A 415 -12.59 -7.81 -8.17
N MET A 416 -13.49 -7.18 -8.94
CA MET A 416 -14.22 -5.99 -8.53
C MET A 416 -15.65 -6.39 -8.14
N TYR A 417 -16.16 -5.82 -7.05
CA TYR A 417 -17.61 -5.87 -6.78
C TYR A 417 -18.33 -4.87 -7.69
N HIS A 418 -19.41 -5.32 -8.34
CA HIS A 418 -20.18 -4.52 -9.30
C HIS A 418 -21.65 -4.44 -8.93
#